data_bc923f5b62828efc96acc491ef20ba69
#
_entry.id   bc923f5b62828efc96acc491ef20ba69
#
_cell.length_a   1.000
_cell.length_b   1.000
_cell.length_c   1.000
_cell.angle_alpha   90.00
_cell.angle_beta   90.00
_cell.angle_gamma   90.00
#
_symmetry.space_group_name_H-M   'P 1'
#
loop_
_entity.id
_entity.type
_entity.pdbx_description
1 polymer ?
#
loop_
_entity_poly.entity_id
_entity_poly.type
_entity_poly.pdbx_seq_one_letter_code
_entity_poly.pdbx_strand_id
1 'polypeptide(L)'
;MDSYKTISREKVGEGYYTEKRSKFLAFSHHVDTVDDVKELVAQYRKKYFDARHVCWAYMLGHERTDFRANDDGEPSSTAGKPILGQINSRELTNVLVVVIRYFGGVKLGTSGLIVAYKEAAALALDDAVEEECLIEEQITYTFTYVMMNDVMRLSLIHI
;
A
#
# COMPACT_ATOMS: atom_id res chain seq x y z
N MET A 1 -18.84 16.91 2.47
CA MET A 1 -17.41 17.06 2.35
C MET A 1 -16.78 15.80 1.84
N ASP A 2 -15.89 15.94 0.90
CA ASP A 2 -15.30 14.76 0.29
C ASP A 2 -14.34 14.07 1.21
N SER A 3 -14.24 12.78 1.05
CA SER A 3 -13.34 11.98 1.86
C SER A 3 -12.64 10.94 1.01
N TYR A 4 -11.62 10.32 1.56
CA TYR A 4 -10.93 9.22 0.92
C TYR A 4 -10.63 8.14 1.96
N LYS A 5 -10.42 6.91 1.50
CA LYS A 5 -10.15 5.78 2.38
C LYS A 5 -8.69 5.40 2.30
N THR A 6 -8.09 5.12 3.44
CA THR A 6 -6.72 4.65 3.54
C THR A 6 -6.63 3.62 4.66
N ILE A 7 -5.42 3.23 5.04
CA ILE A 7 -5.22 2.33 6.17
C ILE A 7 -4.42 3.05 7.25
N SER A 8 -4.54 2.58 8.47
CA SER A 8 -3.89 3.20 9.62
C SER A 8 -2.38 3.15 9.52
N ARG A 9 -1.71 4.23 9.91
CA ARG A 9 -0.26 4.29 9.98
C ARG A 9 0.30 3.42 11.10
N GLU A 10 -0.54 3.08 12.07
CA GLU A 10 -0.07 2.40 13.28
C GLU A 10 -0.05 0.90 13.16
N LYS A 11 -0.60 0.36 12.09
CA LYS A 11 -0.64 -1.08 11.92
C LYS A 11 -0.24 -1.49 10.51
N VAL A 12 0.77 -2.34 10.40
CA VAL A 12 1.14 -2.96 9.14
C VAL A 12 0.25 -4.19 8.99
N GLY A 13 -0.52 -4.26 7.91
CA GLY A 13 -1.35 -5.42 7.65
C GLY A 13 -0.49 -6.55 7.11
N GLU A 14 -0.71 -7.77 7.56
CA GLU A 14 0.09 -8.92 7.14
C GLU A 14 -0.80 -10.03 6.60
N GLY A 15 -0.35 -10.68 5.55
CA GLY A 15 -1.04 -11.81 4.97
C GLY A 15 -0.06 -12.90 4.56
N TYR A 16 -0.50 -14.13 4.63
CA TYR A 16 0.33 -15.26 4.26
C TYR A 16 -0.51 -16.21 3.41
N TYR A 17 -0.02 -16.53 2.24
CA TYR A 17 -0.74 -17.39 1.30
C TYR A 17 0.24 -18.42 0.72
N THR A 18 -0.20 -19.64 0.54
CA THR A 18 0.64 -20.67 -0.07
C THR A 18 -0.10 -21.31 -1.24
N GLU A 19 0.67 -21.65 -2.26
CA GLU A 19 0.13 -22.34 -3.42
C GLU A 19 1.24 -23.22 -4.01
N LYS A 20 1.00 -24.53 -4.09
CA LYS A 20 1.96 -25.48 -4.67
C LYS A 20 3.36 -25.27 -4.08
N ARG A 21 3.43 -25.13 -2.76
CA ARG A 21 4.65 -24.94 -1.97
C ARG A 21 5.30 -23.59 -2.13
N SER A 22 4.85 -22.72 -3.01
CA SER A 22 5.31 -21.34 -3.03
C SER A 22 4.68 -20.60 -1.86
N LYS A 23 5.46 -19.73 -1.22
CA LYS A 23 5.01 -18.96 -0.06
C LYS A 23 4.97 -17.49 -0.43
N PHE A 24 3.86 -16.86 -0.09
CA PHE A 24 3.65 -15.44 -0.41
C PHE A 24 3.40 -14.70 0.90
N LEU A 25 4.33 -13.79 1.24
CA LEU A 25 4.22 -12.99 2.45
C LEU A 25 3.84 -11.58 2.03
N ALA A 26 2.71 -11.10 2.47
CA ALA A 26 2.19 -9.81 2.05
C ALA A 26 2.14 -8.82 3.20
N PHE A 27 2.45 -7.56 2.92
CA PHE A 27 2.46 -6.49 3.90
C PHE A 27 1.81 -5.25 3.31
N SER A 28 0.89 -4.63 4.06
CA SER A 28 0.25 -3.40 3.63
C SER A 28 0.65 -2.27 4.56
N HIS A 29 1.07 -1.16 3.99
CA HIS A 29 1.57 0.00 4.74
C HIS A 29 0.86 1.27 4.30
N HIS A 30 0.64 2.16 5.23
CA HIS A 30 0.26 3.51 4.88
C HIS A 30 1.52 4.23 4.39
N VAL A 31 1.44 4.86 3.24
CA VAL A 31 2.54 5.67 2.69
C VAL A 31 1.99 7.01 2.22
N ASP A 32 2.80 8.04 2.26
CA ASP A 32 2.38 9.37 1.81
C ASP A 32 3.09 9.79 0.53
N THR A 33 4.26 9.26 0.26
CA THR A 33 5.09 9.71 -0.87
C THR A 33 5.74 8.52 -1.57
N VAL A 34 6.23 8.78 -2.79
CA VAL A 34 6.98 7.78 -3.53
C VAL A 34 8.28 7.44 -2.78
N ASP A 35 8.86 8.41 -2.07
CA ASP A 35 10.07 8.14 -1.29
C ASP A 35 9.79 7.15 -0.16
N ASP A 36 8.64 7.23 0.48
CA ASP A 36 8.23 6.25 1.48
C ASP A 36 8.17 4.86 0.86
N VAL A 37 7.61 4.76 -0.35
CA VAL A 37 7.52 3.49 -1.06
C VAL A 37 8.91 2.92 -1.33
N LYS A 38 9.81 3.76 -1.86
CA LYS A 38 11.16 3.31 -2.19
C LYS A 38 11.91 2.80 -0.96
N GLU A 39 11.75 3.49 0.14
CA GLU A 39 12.41 3.12 1.37
C GLU A 39 11.90 1.78 1.90
N LEU A 40 10.59 1.60 1.92
CA LEU A 40 10.00 0.36 2.40
C LEU A 40 10.35 -0.82 1.50
N VAL A 41 10.30 -0.64 0.19
CA VAL A 41 10.66 -1.70 -0.74
C VAL A 41 12.11 -2.11 -0.56
N ALA A 42 13.01 -1.14 -0.37
CA ALA A 42 14.41 -1.42 -0.14
C ALA A 42 14.61 -2.21 1.17
N GLN A 43 13.86 -1.86 2.21
CA GLN A 43 13.93 -2.57 3.48
C GLN A 43 13.46 -4.01 3.32
N TYR A 44 12.38 -4.25 2.58
CA TYR A 44 11.88 -5.60 2.35
C TYR A 44 12.86 -6.43 1.50
N ARG A 45 13.48 -5.82 0.48
CA ARG A 45 14.47 -6.52 -0.32
C ARG A 45 15.68 -6.94 0.52
N LYS A 46 16.06 -6.11 1.47
CA LYS A 46 17.18 -6.40 2.34
C LYS A 46 16.83 -7.49 3.36
N LYS A 47 15.63 -7.38 3.96
CA LYS A 47 15.18 -8.32 4.97
C LYS A 47 14.95 -9.71 4.38
N TYR A 48 14.37 -9.77 3.19
CA TYR A 48 14.04 -11.04 2.52
C TYR A 48 14.95 -11.23 1.31
N PHE A 49 16.26 -11.05 1.51
CA PHE A 49 17.22 -11.04 0.41
C PHE A 49 17.26 -12.37 -0.36
N ASP A 50 16.85 -13.46 0.26
CA ASP A 50 16.84 -14.77 -0.37
C ASP A 50 15.51 -15.10 -1.06
N ALA A 51 14.57 -14.17 -1.08
CA ALA A 51 13.32 -14.39 -1.77
C ALA A 51 13.50 -14.29 -3.28
N ARG A 52 12.70 -15.04 -4.04
CA ARG A 52 12.77 -15.02 -5.48
C ARG A 52 12.27 -13.70 -6.06
N HIS A 53 11.19 -13.17 -5.52
CA HIS A 53 10.58 -11.94 -6.01
C HIS A 53 10.04 -11.10 -4.84
N VAL A 54 10.17 -9.78 -4.97
CA VAL A 54 9.58 -8.81 -4.03
C VAL A 54 8.72 -7.88 -4.90
N CYS A 55 7.47 -8.23 -5.08
CA CYS A 55 6.55 -7.51 -5.95
C CYS A 55 5.75 -6.50 -5.13
N TRP A 56 5.31 -5.43 -5.75
CA TRP A 56 4.60 -4.40 -5.01
C TRP A 56 3.73 -3.53 -5.91
N ALA A 57 2.81 -2.81 -5.28
CA ALA A 57 2.03 -1.78 -5.95
C ALA A 57 1.62 -0.73 -4.93
N TYR A 58 1.45 0.49 -5.39
CA TYR A 58 0.98 1.57 -4.51
C TYR A 58 -0.04 2.46 -5.21
N MET A 59 -0.81 3.16 -4.42
CA MET A 59 -1.74 4.20 -4.86
C MET A 59 -1.54 5.37 -3.92
N LEU A 60 -1.34 6.57 -4.47
CA LEU A 60 -1.11 7.79 -3.69
C LEU A 60 -2.05 8.91 -4.11
N GLY A 61 -2.39 9.75 -3.15
CA GLY A 61 -3.19 10.95 -3.36
C GLY A 61 -4.68 10.67 -3.34
N HIS A 62 -5.45 11.65 -2.87
CA HIS A 62 -6.89 11.46 -2.76
C HIS A 62 -7.56 11.34 -4.14
N GLU A 63 -6.92 11.85 -5.19
CA GLU A 63 -7.44 11.74 -6.53
C GLU A 63 -7.09 10.40 -7.19
N ARG A 64 -6.21 9.65 -6.57
CA ARG A 64 -5.83 8.29 -7.00
C ARG A 64 -5.30 8.27 -8.44
N THR A 65 -4.45 9.26 -8.77
CA THR A 65 -3.85 9.35 -10.09
C THR A 65 -2.36 9.00 -10.09
N ASP A 66 -1.76 8.80 -8.91
CA ASP A 66 -0.35 8.42 -8.80
C ASP A 66 -0.27 6.98 -8.30
N PHE A 67 -0.01 6.04 -9.21
CA PHE A 67 0.05 4.63 -8.86
C PHE A 67 1.11 3.92 -9.67
N ARG A 68 1.57 2.80 -9.18
CA ARG A 68 2.54 2.00 -9.89
C ARG A 68 2.47 0.55 -9.42
N ALA A 69 2.78 -0.38 -10.33
CA ALA A 69 2.83 -1.80 -10.03
C ALA A 69 4.17 -2.35 -10.54
N ASN A 70 4.75 -3.29 -9.80
CA ASN A 70 6.05 -3.85 -10.14
C ASN A 70 6.03 -5.36 -9.97
N ASP A 71 6.39 -6.09 -11.03
CA ASP A 71 6.37 -7.55 -11.03
C ASP A 71 7.68 -8.18 -10.54
N ASP A 72 8.73 -7.40 -10.38
CA ASP A 72 10.04 -7.85 -9.88
C ASP A 72 10.48 -9.21 -10.46
N GLY A 73 10.47 -9.31 -11.77
CA GLY A 73 10.93 -10.52 -12.45
C GLY A 73 9.89 -11.61 -12.65
N GLU A 74 8.70 -11.47 -12.09
CA GLU A 74 7.61 -12.38 -12.44
C GLU A 74 7.14 -12.07 -13.87
N PRO A 75 6.45 -12.99 -14.54
CA PRO A 75 5.93 -12.69 -15.86
C PRO A 75 5.05 -11.45 -15.86
N SER A 76 5.09 -10.70 -16.94
CA SER A 76 4.41 -9.41 -17.02
C SER A 76 2.95 -9.47 -16.57
N SER A 77 2.56 -8.56 -15.70
CA SER A 77 1.19 -8.37 -15.21
C SER A 77 0.65 -9.54 -14.38
N THR A 78 1.52 -10.38 -13.84
CA THR A 78 1.07 -11.52 -13.03
C THR A 78 1.18 -11.25 -11.53
N ALA A 79 1.87 -10.19 -11.13
CA ALA A 79 2.10 -9.90 -9.70
C ALA A 79 1.67 -8.49 -9.33
N GLY A 80 2.31 -7.49 -9.89
CA GLY A 80 2.05 -6.09 -9.51
C GLY A 80 0.63 -5.66 -9.82
N LYS A 81 0.10 -6.03 -10.99
CA LYS A 81 -1.25 -5.66 -11.36
C LYS A 81 -2.31 -6.29 -10.47
N PRO A 82 -2.25 -7.58 -10.15
CA PRO A 82 -3.19 -8.17 -9.21
C PRO A 82 -3.13 -7.51 -7.82
N ILE A 83 -1.94 -7.11 -7.37
CA ILE A 83 -1.79 -6.39 -6.11
C ILE A 83 -2.50 -5.03 -6.20
N LEU A 84 -2.23 -4.28 -7.26
CA LEU A 84 -2.85 -2.97 -7.46
C LEU A 84 -4.38 -3.12 -7.58
N GLY A 85 -4.84 -4.17 -8.22
CA GLY A 85 -6.26 -4.46 -8.35
C GLY A 85 -6.97 -4.59 -7.01
N GLN A 86 -6.29 -5.17 -6.01
CA GLN A 86 -6.87 -5.27 -4.67
C GLN A 86 -6.98 -3.92 -4.00
N ILE A 87 -5.98 -3.06 -4.17
CA ILE A 87 -6.03 -1.70 -3.64
C ILE A 87 -7.19 -0.95 -4.30
N ASN A 88 -7.33 -1.08 -5.63
CA ASN A 88 -8.38 -0.40 -6.37
C ASN A 88 -9.78 -0.91 -6.02
N SER A 89 -9.95 -2.21 -5.85
CA SER A 89 -11.26 -2.77 -5.56
C SER A 89 -11.81 -2.30 -4.21
N ARG A 90 -10.92 -1.89 -3.32
CA ARG A 90 -11.29 -1.37 -2.00
C ARG A 90 -11.28 0.16 -1.97
N GLU A 91 -10.95 0.79 -3.09
CA GLU A 91 -10.91 2.24 -3.23
C GLU A 91 -9.97 2.91 -2.23
N LEU A 92 -8.87 2.23 -1.90
CA LEU A 92 -7.91 2.76 -0.95
C LEU A 92 -6.88 3.64 -1.64
N THR A 93 -6.35 4.59 -0.92
CA THR A 93 -5.24 5.40 -1.38
C THR A 93 -4.24 5.63 -0.25
N ASN A 94 -3.06 6.12 -0.58
CA ASN A 94 -1.94 6.28 0.35
C ASN A 94 -1.57 4.94 0.97
N VAL A 95 -1.49 3.93 0.11
CA VAL A 95 -1.24 2.55 0.52
C VAL A 95 -0.19 1.92 -0.38
N LEU A 96 0.71 1.16 0.21
CA LEU A 96 1.66 0.30 -0.49
C LEU A 96 1.39 -1.13 -0.03
N VAL A 97 1.32 -2.06 -0.97
CA VAL A 97 1.28 -3.48 -0.63
C VAL A 97 2.48 -4.16 -1.27
N VAL A 98 3.25 -4.88 -0.46
CA VAL A 98 4.43 -5.62 -0.91
C VAL A 98 4.14 -7.11 -0.70
N VAL A 99 4.42 -7.92 -1.72
CA VAL A 99 4.25 -9.37 -1.61
C VAL A 99 5.58 -10.03 -1.96
N ILE A 100 6.14 -10.78 -1.00
CA ILE A 100 7.41 -11.47 -1.12
C ILE A 100 7.13 -12.93 -1.43
N ARG A 101 7.72 -13.45 -2.49
CA ARG A 101 7.49 -14.85 -2.88
C ARG A 101 8.73 -15.70 -2.73
N TYR A 102 8.57 -16.84 -2.07
CA TYR A 102 9.56 -17.89 -2.04
C TYR A 102 9.05 -19.04 -2.92
N PHE A 103 9.82 -19.37 -3.96
CA PHE A 103 9.46 -20.40 -4.92
C PHE A 103 9.51 -21.78 -4.25
N GLY A 104 8.50 -22.60 -4.50
CA GLY A 104 8.40 -23.90 -3.85
C GLY A 104 8.77 -25.10 -4.74
N GLY A 105 9.38 -24.82 -5.89
CA GLY A 105 9.81 -25.90 -6.79
C GLY A 105 8.79 -26.30 -7.84
N VAL A 106 7.57 -25.80 -7.76
CA VAL A 106 6.53 -26.12 -8.74
C VAL A 106 6.05 -24.81 -9.38
N LYS A 107 6.02 -24.79 -10.71
CA LYS A 107 5.56 -23.57 -11.41
C LYS A 107 4.05 -23.43 -11.28
N LEU A 108 3.61 -22.22 -11.04
CA LEU A 108 2.20 -21.96 -10.91
C LEU A 108 1.50 -21.63 -12.21
N GLY A 109 2.24 -21.16 -13.21
CA GLY A 109 1.66 -20.63 -14.44
C GLY A 109 1.14 -19.23 -14.23
N THR A 110 0.81 -18.52 -15.31
CA THR A 110 0.39 -17.12 -15.23
C THR A 110 -0.91 -16.96 -14.45
N SER A 111 -1.90 -17.83 -14.72
CA SER A 111 -3.19 -17.70 -14.00
C SER A 111 -3.03 -18.02 -12.52
N GLY A 112 -2.19 -19.00 -12.18
CA GLY A 112 -1.94 -19.33 -10.77
C GLY A 112 -1.22 -18.21 -10.04
N LEU A 113 -0.26 -17.53 -10.72
CA LEU A 113 0.43 -16.40 -10.13
C LEU A 113 -0.52 -15.23 -9.86
N ILE A 114 -1.37 -14.91 -10.82
CA ILE A 114 -2.35 -13.83 -10.66
C ILE A 114 -3.21 -14.06 -9.44
N VAL A 115 -3.72 -15.27 -9.29
CA VAL A 115 -4.56 -15.63 -8.13
C VAL A 115 -3.77 -15.54 -6.84
N ALA A 116 -2.54 -16.06 -6.82
CA ALA A 116 -1.74 -16.08 -5.60
C ALA A 116 -1.39 -14.68 -5.11
N TYR A 117 -0.95 -13.79 -6.02
CA TYR A 117 -0.62 -12.43 -5.64
C TYR A 117 -1.87 -11.65 -5.21
N LYS A 118 -2.99 -11.90 -5.90
CA LYS A 118 -4.25 -11.26 -5.54
C LYS A 118 -4.70 -11.68 -4.13
N GLU A 119 -4.66 -12.98 -3.86
CA GLU A 119 -5.10 -13.49 -2.56
C GLU A 119 -4.18 -13.04 -1.43
N ALA A 120 -2.87 -13.05 -1.65
CA ALA A 120 -1.94 -12.59 -0.64
C ALA A 120 -2.15 -11.11 -0.31
N ALA A 121 -2.33 -10.28 -1.34
CA ALA A 121 -2.58 -8.86 -1.15
C ALA A 121 -3.91 -8.63 -0.41
N ALA A 122 -4.94 -9.41 -0.76
CA ALA A 122 -6.23 -9.32 -0.09
C ALA A 122 -6.10 -9.60 1.40
N LEU A 123 -5.34 -10.63 1.77
CA LEU A 123 -5.15 -10.97 3.18
C LEU A 123 -4.44 -9.84 3.94
N ALA A 124 -3.43 -9.22 3.35
CA ALA A 124 -2.73 -8.12 4.00
C ALA A 124 -3.62 -6.90 4.17
N LEU A 125 -4.49 -6.64 3.20
CA LEU A 125 -5.42 -5.51 3.31
C LEU A 125 -6.56 -5.82 4.28
N ASP A 126 -7.00 -7.08 4.36
CA ASP A 126 -8.00 -7.48 5.34
C ASP A 126 -7.48 -7.31 6.78
N ASP A 127 -6.18 -7.52 6.98
CA ASP A 127 -5.56 -7.39 8.30
C ASP A 127 -5.27 -5.92 8.65
N ALA A 128 -5.34 -5.02 7.71
CA ALA A 128 -5.10 -3.60 7.97
C ALA A 128 -6.36 -2.97 8.59
N VAL A 129 -6.17 -1.80 9.20
CA VAL A 129 -7.29 -1.05 9.76
C VAL A 129 -7.61 0.08 8.79
N GLU A 130 -8.81 0.04 8.20
CA GLU A 130 -9.23 1.08 7.27
C GLU A 130 -9.62 2.34 8.02
N GLU A 131 -9.29 3.47 7.43
CA GLU A 131 -9.65 4.78 7.96
C GLU A 131 -10.23 5.63 6.85
N GLU A 132 -11.20 6.43 7.18
CA GLU A 132 -11.75 7.41 6.25
C GLU A 132 -11.27 8.78 6.66
N CYS A 133 -10.65 9.51 5.74
CA CYS A 133 -10.08 10.81 6.02
C CYS A 133 -10.78 11.89 5.19
N LEU A 134 -10.97 13.06 5.77
CA LEU A 134 -11.57 14.16 5.06
C LEU A 134 -10.50 14.88 4.22
N ILE A 135 -10.94 15.36 3.06
CA ILE A 135 -10.06 16.15 2.21
C ILE A 135 -10.15 17.58 2.67
N GLU A 136 -9.01 18.19 3.03
CA GLU A 136 -8.99 19.54 3.52
C GLU A 136 -8.21 20.44 2.60
N GLU A 137 -8.62 21.70 2.52
CA GLU A 137 -7.97 22.63 1.65
C GLU A 137 -6.82 23.31 2.34
N GLN A 138 -5.70 23.27 1.73
CA GLN A 138 -4.48 23.84 2.24
C GLN A 138 -4.61 25.31 2.54
N ILE A 139 -5.26 26.01 1.69
CA ILE A 139 -5.39 27.43 1.82
C ILE A 139 -6.17 27.79 3.07
N THR A 140 -7.13 27.00 3.44
CA THR A 140 -7.90 27.23 4.63
C THR A 140 -7.03 27.15 5.86
N TYR A 141 -6.13 26.19 5.88
CA TYR A 141 -5.23 26.07 6.98
C TYR A 141 -4.33 27.27 7.10
N THR A 142 -3.77 27.70 6.02
CA THR A 142 -2.86 28.82 6.01
C THR A 142 -3.53 30.06 6.53
N PHE A 143 -4.74 30.28 6.09
CA PHE A 143 -5.48 31.46 6.52
C PHE A 143 -5.74 31.39 8.03
N THR A 144 -6.21 30.31 8.51
CA THR A 144 -6.49 30.13 9.92
C THR A 144 -5.26 30.35 10.76
N TYR A 145 -4.15 29.80 10.33
CA TYR A 145 -2.93 29.91 11.08
C TYR A 145 -2.47 31.35 11.20
N VAL A 146 -2.54 32.07 10.15
CA VAL A 146 -2.11 33.44 10.17
C VAL A 146 -2.95 34.24 11.09
N MET A 147 -4.22 34.04 11.11
CA MET A 147 -5.02 34.77 11.96
C MET A 147 -4.80 34.52 13.35
N MET A 148 -4.25 33.52 13.73
CA MET A 148 -4.13 33.24 14.98
C MET A 148 -3.06 33.52 15.65
N ASN A 149 -2.12 34.02 15.15
CA ASN A 149 -1.10 34.31 15.85
C ASN A 149 -1.53 35.02 16.90
N ASP A 150 -2.61 35.49 16.80
CA ASP A 150 -3.15 36.02 17.77
C ASP A 150 -3.95 35.07 18.41
N VAL A 151 -4.46 34.34 17.80
CA VAL A 151 -5.22 33.43 18.28
C VAL A 151 -4.67 32.29 18.46
N MET A 152 -3.86 31.99 18.04
CA MET A 152 -3.41 30.86 18.05
C MET A 152 -3.47 30.21 18.99
N ARG A 153 -3.58 30.33 19.19
CA ARG A 153 -3.70 29.65 19.91
C ARG A 153 -4.78 29.04 19.89
N LEU A 154 -5.38 29.06 19.24
CA LEU A 154 -6.30 28.39 19.11
C LEU A 154 -6.34 27.27 18.59
N SER A 155 -5.62 27.11 18.37
CA SER A 155 -5.67 26.24 18.06
C SER A 155 -5.33 25.57 17.92
N LEU A 156 -4.66 25.66 17.75
CA LEU A 156 -4.51 24.92 17.42
C LEU A 156 -5.02 24.23 17.56
N ILE A 157 -5.28 24.51 17.45
CA ILE A 157 -5.91 24.07 17.29
C ILE A 157 -6.34 23.48 17.02
N HIS A 158 -6.16 23.36 16.55
CA HIS A 158 -6.51 22.86 16.06
C HIS A 158 -6.43 22.42 15.81
N ILE A 159 -5.74 22.63 15.73
CA ILE A 159 -5.66 22.49 15.20
C ILE A 159 -5.67 22.09 15.18
#